data_1c61bddeedaad2b7f0e9d9b08a57d1ee
#
_entry.id   1c61bddeedaad2b7f0e9d9b08a57d1ee
#
_cell.length_a   1.000
_cell.length_b   1.000
_cell.length_c   1.000
_cell.angle_alpha   90.00
_cell.angle_beta   90.00
_cell.angle_gamma   90.00
#
_symmetry.space_group_name_H-M   'P 1'
#
loop_
_entity.id
_entity.type
_entity.pdbx_description
1 polymer ?
#
loop_
_entity_poly.entity_id
_entity_poly.type
_entity_poly.pdbx_seq_one_letter_code
_entity_poly.pdbx_strand_id
1 'polypeptide(L)'
;MRVSGVWRAGLVVAVVFAAVWACVIFWWRAGDVTPGATPMLVWLVVVPVAILSVLWIGARIRRRRRRVQDDAAVSEEAADPDAAVPTDPTSPQWPLGILAAAARLGCGGGAQALSRRLPELPRPGLHPALRDRDGLPVLASFDADLETSSVHDRLRAGRGQRPAGEHLRALALLEPVALELFQAAAQLLPPLPEVEERVIAGLRRSVAAAPRESGSVHVVALLPQDVSIALRQECDGWLRELAADCGLDPRRSTFEVLAEQDEDGTWRRLSRLLAGEPEADAQWQLLLASMSSIGERGLHALISSGRLARADNAEGLVPGEGAAGLLLRPAGAVRPAGHEPGPEVASLRTVTFEAGTPARQAARASGDLLAAVMNDGAVPREDMAMVLSDADQRPSRAVEAAVAASAACPELDPVAACPALGTASGHLGHAGPLVLLALAAERVREAGTPALALSLASASTRTAALLRIAAAEELPETPANEPGATPGLAA
;
A
#
# COMPACT_ATOMS: atom_id res chain seq x y z
N MET A 1 35.44 1.59 3.73
CA MET A 1 36.63 0.73 3.85
C MET A 1 36.21 -0.74 4.01
N ARG A 2 36.02 -1.48 2.89
CA ARG A 2 35.61 -2.92 2.89
C ARG A 2 36.66 -3.85 2.29
N VAL A 3 37.94 -3.60 2.58
CA VAL A 3 39.08 -4.42 2.07
C VAL A 3 39.35 -5.67 2.91
N SER A 4 38.79 -5.76 4.13
CA SER A 4 39.13 -6.83 5.10
C SER A 4 38.49 -8.22 4.82
N GLY A 5 37.43 -8.31 4.03
CA GLY A 5 36.71 -9.57 3.78
C GLY A 5 37.39 -10.48 2.76
N VAL A 6 37.89 -9.90 1.69
CA VAL A 6 38.54 -10.63 0.59
C VAL A 6 39.88 -11.22 1.03
N TRP A 7 40.65 -10.47 1.83
CA TRP A 7 41.92 -10.93 2.40
C TRP A 7 41.75 -12.13 3.35
N ARG A 8 40.70 -12.12 4.18
CA ARG A 8 40.39 -13.23 5.08
C ARG A 8 39.97 -14.49 4.33
N ALA A 9 39.19 -14.36 3.26
CA ALA A 9 38.79 -15.49 2.42
C ALA A 9 40.02 -16.08 1.69
N GLY A 10 40.88 -15.25 1.12
CA GLY A 10 42.12 -15.69 0.49
C GLY A 10 43.07 -16.41 1.45
N LEU A 11 43.19 -15.92 2.70
CA LEU A 11 44.00 -16.55 3.73
C LEU A 11 43.48 -17.96 4.09
N VAL A 12 42.16 -18.13 4.24
CA VAL A 12 41.56 -19.44 4.54
C VAL A 12 41.82 -20.44 3.42
N VAL A 13 41.69 -20.02 2.16
CA VAL A 13 42.00 -20.86 1.00
C VAL A 13 43.47 -21.29 1.03
N ALA A 14 44.40 -20.35 1.22
CA ALA A 14 45.83 -20.63 1.27
C ALA A 14 46.18 -21.60 2.42
N VAL A 15 45.61 -21.43 3.60
CA VAL A 15 45.85 -22.30 4.77
C VAL A 15 45.36 -23.73 4.50
N VAL A 16 44.15 -23.90 3.91
CA VAL A 16 43.60 -25.22 3.61
C VAL A 16 44.46 -25.95 2.59
N PHE A 17 44.90 -25.28 1.50
CA PHE A 17 45.79 -25.88 0.52
C PHE A 17 47.13 -26.25 1.15
N ALA A 18 47.76 -25.36 1.90
CA ALA A 18 49.05 -25.63 2.55
C ALA A 18 48.95 -26.81 3.52
N ALA A 19 47.91 -26.90 4.34
CA ALA A 19 47.74 -28.02 5.24
C ALA A 19 47.54 -29.35 4.58
N VAL A 20 46.67 -29.41 3.55
CA VAL A 20 46.45 -30.66 2.77
C VAL A 20 47.71 -31.09 2.06
N TRP A 21 48.43 -30.16 1.42
CA TRP A 21 49.68 -30.47 0.72
C TRP A 21 50.76 -30.97 1.69
N ALA A 22 50.92 -30.35 2.84
CA ALA A 22 51.85 -30.80 3.86
C ALA A 22 51.57 -32.24 4.34
N CYS A 23 50.27 -32.53 4.64
CA CYS A 23 49.85 -33.87 5.06
C CYS A 23 50.10 -34.93 3.97
N VAL A 24 49.73 -34.62 2.70
CA VAL A 24 49.86 -35.56 1.60
C VAL A 24 51.30 -35.81 1.25
N ILE A 25 52.16 -34.79 1.21
CA ILE A 25 53.59 -34.94 0.92
C ILE A 25 54.27 -35.70 2.06
N PHE A 26 53.94 -35.41 3.33
CA PHE A 26 54.43 -36.16 4.45
C PHE A 26 54.07 -37.64 4.40
N TRP A 27 52.83 -37.97 4.07
CA TRP A 27 52.32 -39.33 3.94
C TRP A 27 53.02 -40.08 2.81
N TRP A 28 53.21 -39.48 1.60
CA TRP A 28 53.93 -40.10 0.50
C TRP A 28 55.40 -40.32 0.87
N ARG A 29 56.05 -39.39 1.56
CA ARG A 29 57.44 -39.51 1.98
C ARG A 29 57.64 -40.56 3.05
N ALA A 30 56.70 -40.70 3.97
CA ALA A 30 56.76 -41.73 5.03
C ALA A 30 56.48 -43.16 4.48
N GLY A 31 55.77 -43.28 3.36
CA GLY A 31 55.41 -44.56 2.75
C GLY A 31 56.26 -44.97 1.57
N ASP A 32 57.32 -44.21 1.21
CA ASP A 32 58.18 -44.41 0.02
C ASP A 32 57.36 -44.59 -1.31
N VAL A 33 56.17 -43.92 -1.38
CA VAL A 33 55.27 -44.02 -2.51
C VAL A 33 55.65 -42.97 -3.56
N THR A 34 55.93 -43.41 -4.78
CA THR A 34 56.08 -42.53 -5.93
C THR A 34 54.73 -42.37 -6.63
N PRO A 35 53.99 -41.24 -6.39
CA PRO A 35 52.65 -41.07 -6.92
C PRO A 35 52.70 -40.84 -8.43
N GLY A 36 51.79 -41.49 -9.19
CA GLY A 36 51.53 -41.17 -10.58
C GLY A 36 50.79 -39.86 -10.77
N ALA A 37 50.67 -39.39 -12.00
CA ALA A 37 50.00 -38.07 -12.28
C ALA A 37 48.55 -37.96 -11.80
N THR A 38 47.79 -39.05 -11.93
CA THR A 38 46.36 -39.06 -11.49
C THR A 38 46.19 -38.94 -9.99
N PRO A 39 46.89 -39.74 -9.11
CA PRO A 39 46.86 -39.50 -7.68
C PRO A 39 47.32 -38.11 -7.25
N MET A 40 48.33 -37.54 -7.89
CA MET A 40 48.77 -36.17 -7.61
C MET A 40 47.66 -35.17 -7.84
N LEU A 41 46.95 -35.23 -8.96
CA LEU A 41 45.83 -34.30 -9.27
C LEU A 41 44.69 -34.44 -8.26
N VAL A 42 44.31 -35.64 -7.89
CA VAL A 42 43.23 -35.90 -6.96
C VAL A 42 43.58 -35.35 -5.55
N TRP A 43 44.74 -35.69 -5.04
CA TRP A 43 45.10 -35.33 -3.66
C TRP A 43 45.52 -33.86 -3.49
N LEU A 44 46.15 -33.25 -4.48
CA LEU A 44 46.66 -31.88 -4.40
C LEU A 44 45.64 -30.82 -4.88
N VAL A 45 44.63 -31.21 -5.67
CA VAL A 45 43.65 -30.25 -6.19
C VAL A 45 42.23 -30.61 -5.79
N VAL A 46 41.75 -31.82 -6.08
CA VAL A 46 40.35 -32.20 -5.89
C VAL A 46 39.99 -32.22 -4.39
N VAL A 47 40.85 -32.78 -3.54
CA VAL A 47 40.60 -32.87 -2.10
C VAL A 47 40.53 -31.48 -1.43
N PRO A 48 41.49 -30.55 -1.63
CA PRO A 48 41.39 -29.21 -1.06
C PRO A 48 40.11 -28.45 -1.53
N VAL A 49 39.76 -28.55 -2.82
CA VAL A 49 38.57 -27.94 -3.37
C VAL A 49 37.29 -28.53 -2.75
N ALA A 50 37.23 -29.84 -2.57
CA ALA A 50 36.10 -30.50 -1.90
C ALA A 50 35.94 -30.04 -0.43
N ILE A 51 37.05 -29.95 0.30
CA ILE A 51 37.04 -29.44 1.69
C ILE A 51 36.54 -27.98 1.75
N LEU A 52 37.04 -27.13 0.86
CA LEU A 52 36.59 -25.74 0.77
C LEU A 52 35.08 -25.63 0.43
N SER A 53 34.61 -26.48 -0.47
CA SER A 53 33.20 -26.54 -0.85
C SER A 53 32.32 -26.94 0.34
N VAL A 54 32.71 -27.95 1.10
CA VAL A 54 31.99 -28.37 2.34
C VAL A 54 32.04 -27.31 3.40
N LEU A 55 33.18 -26.64 3.59
CA LEU A 55 33.30 -25.52 4.56
C LEU A 55 32.42 -24.33 4.13
N TRP A 56 32.37 -24.02 2.84
CA TRP A 56 31.52 -22.95 2.31
C TRP A 56 30.03 -23.25 2.47
N ILE A 57 29.58 -24.48 2.13
CA ILE A 57 28.21 -24.95 2.34
C ILE A 57 27.88 -24.94 3.82
N GLY A 58 28.77 -25.45 4.68
CA GLY A 58 28.59 -25.45 6.14
C GLY A 58 28.51 -24.02 6.71
N ALA A 59 29.35 -23.09 6.21
CA ALA A 59 29.29 -21.69 6.61
C ALA A 59 27.98 -21.02 6.13
N ARG A 60 27.49 -21.36 4.94
CA ARG A 60 26.22 -20.87 4.40
C ARG A 60 25.01 -21.37 5.23
N ILE A 61 25.02 -22.68 5.59
CA ILE A 61 24.00 -23.27 6.47
C ILE A 61 24.06 -22.68 7.87
N ARG A 62 25.27 -22.49 8.44
CA ARG A 62 25.45 -21.85 9.76
C ARG A 62 25.04 -20.38 9.76
N ARG A 63 25.28 -19.61 8.69
CA ARG A 63 24.78 -18.23 8.54
C ARG A 63 23.27 -18.19 8.44
N ARG A 64 22.65 -19.17 7.74
CA ARG A 64 21.20 -19.33 7.70
C ARG A 64 20.61 -19.72 9.05
N ARG A 65 21.26 -20.66 9.76
CA ARG A 65 20.85 -21.07 11.12
C ARG A 65 21.10 -19.99 12.17
N ARG A 66 22.20 -19.25 12.07
CA ARG A 66 22.43 -18.10 12.98
C ARG A 66 21.44 -16.98 12.76
N ARG A 67 21.08 -16.63 11.56
CA ARG A 67 19.98 -15.69 11.30
C ARG A 67 18.67 -16.18 11.90
N VAL A 68 18.35 -17.45 11.76
CA VAL A 68 17.16 -18.07 12.38
C VAL A 68 17.30 -18.21 13.90
N GLN A 69 18.51 -18.35 14.45
CA GLN A 69 18.76 -18.44 15.88
C GLN A 69 18.97 -17.06 16.55
N ASP A 70 19.57 -16.10 15.87
CA ASP A 70 19.65 -14.72 16.38
C ASP A 70 18.24 -14.09 16.37
N ASP A 71 17.41 -14.45 15.39
CA ASP A 71 15.96 -14.13 15.38
C ASP A 71 15.18 -14.94 16.45
N ALA A 72 15.64 -16.14 16.86
CA ALA A 72 15.01 -16.97 17.90
C ALA A 72 15.55 -16.69 19.31
N ALA A 73 16.82 -16.33 19.49
CA ALA A 73 17.41 -16.09 20.81
C ALA A 73 16.99 -14.78 21.44
N VAL A 74 16.50 -13.81 20.63
CA VAL A 74 15.83 -12.61 21.16
C VAL A 74 14.41 -12.94 21.63
N SER A 75 13.87 -14.12 21.25
CA SER A 75 12.49 -14.53 21.53
C SER A 75 12.32 -15.44 22.76
N GLU A 76 13.40 -15.90 23.40
CA GLU A 76 13.29 -16.91 24.46
C GLU A 76 13.23 -16.34 25.89
N GLU A 77 13.41 -15.03 26.08
CA GLU A 77 13.42 -14.44 27.43
C GLU A 77 12.14 -13.68 27.83
N ALA A 78 11.14 -13.55 26.97
CA ALA A 78 9.82 -13.01 27.38
C ALA A 78 8.74 -13.31 26.32
N ALA A 79 8.27 -14.50 26.22
CA ALA A 79 7.07 -14.80 25.44
C ALA A 79 5.95 -15.32 26.34
N ASP A 80 5.14 -14.41 26.83
CA ASP A 80 3.75 -14.69 27.15
C ASP A 80 3.04 -15.02 25.82
N PRO A 81 2.44 -16.22 25.62
CA PRO A 81 1.88 -16.62 24.33
C PRO A 81 0.62 -15.84 23.90
N ASP A 82 0.23 -14.81 24.65
CA ASP A 82 -1.00 -14.03 24.41
C ASP A 82 -0.76 -12.55 24.05
N ALA A 83 0.48 -12.11 23.86
CA ALA A 83 0.77 -10.70 23.57
C ALA A 83 0.89 -10.38 22.08
N ALA A 84 -0.21 -10.52 21.33
CA ALA A 84 -0.48 -9.57 20.23
C ALA A 84 -1.05 -8.32 20.89
N VAL A 85 -0.30 -7.19 20.91
CA VAL A 85 -0.84 -5.93 21.43
C VAL A 85 -1.82 -5.41 20.39
N PRO A 86 -3.14 -5.50 20.63
CA PRO A 86 -4.10 -4.83 19.77
C PRO A 86 -3.91 -3.32 19.94
N THR A 87 -3.86 -2.58 18.88
CA THR A 87 -4.11 -1.14 18.92
C THR A 87 -5.46 -0.95 19.61
N ASP A 88 -5.51 -0.09 20.62
CA ASP A 88 -6.59 0.10 21.58
C ASP A 88 -8.00 -0.06 20.95
N PRO A 89 -8.79 -1.06 21.31
CA PRO A 89 -10.07 -1.34 20.67
C PRO A 89 -11.19 -0.38 21.07
N THR A 90 -10.90 0.70 21.80
CA THR A 90 -11.89 1.46 22.57
C THR A 90 -12.31 2.79 21.97
N SER A 91 -11.67 3.26 20.89
CA SER A 91 -12.14 4.50 20.25
C SER A 91 -13.33 4.19 19.32
N PRO A 92 -14.46 4.90 19.48
CA PRO A 92 -15.58 4.74 18.56
C PRO A 92 -15.13 5.07 17.14
N GLN A 93 -15.49 4.21 16.19
CA GLN A 93 -15.23 4.45 14.77
C GLN A 93 -16.51 4.94 14.10
N TRP A 94 -16.33 5.92 13.22
CA TRP A 94 -17.40 6.49 12.43
C TRP A 94 -17.23 6.11 10.96
N PRO A 95 -18.22 5.51 10.31
CA PRO A 95 -18.08 5.10 8.92
C PRO A 95 -17.66 6.25 8.00
N LEU A 96 -16.74 5.95 7.06
CA LEU A 96 -16.31 6.87 6.01
C LEU A 96 -17.02 6.52 4.71
N GLY A 97 -17.95 7.35 4.25
CA GLY A 97 -18.58 7.20 2.95
C GLY A 97 -17.56 7.42 1.83
N ILE A 98 -17.57 6.57 0.80
CA ILE A 98 -16.73 6.71 -0.40
C ILE A 98 -17.62 7.25 -1.51
N LEU A 99 -17.54 8.56 -1.78
CA LEU A 99 -18.30 9.23 -2.82
C LEU A 99 -17.78 8.89 -4.21
N ALA A 100 -16.46 8.83 -4.38
CA ALA A 100 -15.82 8.40 -5.61
C ALA A 100 -14.49 7.70 -5.30
N ALA A 101 -14.09 6.79 -6.17
CA ALA A 101 -12.83 6.06 -6.08
C ALA A 101 -12.20 5.94 -7.47
N ALA A 102 -10.89 6.15 -7.56
CA ALA A 102 -10.14 5.98 -8.81
C ALA A 102 -8.81 5.29 -8.54
N ALA A 103 -8.35 4.47 -9.47
CA ALA A 103 -7.06 3.81 -9.40
C ALA A 103 -6.47 3.57 -10.78
N ARG A 104 -5.13 3.54 -10.86
CA ARG A 104 -4.32 3.13 -12.01
C ARG A 104 -3.17 2.27 -11.52
N LEU A 105 -2.88 1.20 -12.23
CA LEU A 105 -1.76 0.29 -11.93
C LEU A 105 -0.82 0.19 -13.14
N GLY A 106 0.39 -0.29 -12.92
CA GLY A 106 1.33 -0.61 -13.98
C GLY A 106 0.80 -1.64 -14.99
N CYS A 107 -0.20 -2.41 -14.64
CA CYS A 107 -0.91 -3.30 -15.57
C CYS A 107 -2.07 -2.61 -16.32
N GLY A 108 -2.22 -1.29 -16.18
CA GLY A 108 -3.25 -0.49 -16.85
C GLY A 108 -4.62 -0.51 -16.17
N GLY A 109 -5.59 0.15 -16.79
CA GLY A 109 -7.00 0.15 -16.37
C GLY A 109 -7.36 1.18 -15.29
N GLY A 110 -8.67 1.52 -15.19
CA GLY A 110 -9.25 2.29 -14.09
C GLY A 110 -9.80 1.38 -12.99
N ALA A 111 -10.16 1.94 -11.83
CA ALA A 111 -10.61 1.19 -10.66
C ALA A 111 -11.71 0.17 -10.99
N GLN A 112 -12.73 0.57 -11.73
CA GLN A 112 -13.83 -0.31 -12.15
C GLN A 112 -13.35 -1.47 -13.05
N ALA A 113 -12.53 -1.17 -14.07
CA ALA A 113 -12.01 -2.19 -14.97
C ALA A 113 -11.08 -3.17 -14.28
N LEU A 114 -10.23 -2.68 -13.38
CA LEU A 114 -9.33 -3.48 -12.53
C LEU A 114 -10.13 -4.37 -11.58
N SER A 115 -11.14 -3.82 -10.91
CA SER A 115 -12.01 -4.52 -9.97
C SER A 115 -12.72 -5.72 -10.62
N ARG A 116 -13.26 -5.56 -11.84
CA ARG A 116 -13.90 -6.65 -12.59
C ARG A 116 -12.94 -7.76 -12.99
N ARG A 117 -11.67 -7.44 -13.20
CA ARG A 117 -10.64 -8.35 -13.70
C ARG A 117 -9.68 -8.85 -12.61
N LEU A 118 -9.96 -8.59 -11.34
CA LEU A 118 -9.05 -8.92 -10.23
C LEU A 118 -8.42 -10.31 -10.31
N PRO A 119 -9.17 -11.42 -10.55
CA PRO A 119 -8.59 -12.75 -10.64
C PRO A 119 -7.71 -12.97 -11.89
N GLU A 120 -7.92 -12.15 -12.93
CA GLU A 120 -7.30 -12.30 -14.26
C GLU A 120 -6.28 -11.22 -14.56
N LEU A 121 -5.89 -10.41 -13.57
CA LEU A 121 -4.91 -9.35 -13.78
C LEU A 121 -3.57 -9.94 -14.24
N PRO A 122 -2.89 -9.29 -15.19
CA PRO A 122 -1.61 -9.79 -15.71
C PRO A 122 -0.56 -9.81 -14.60
N ARG A 123 0.22 -10.87 -14.60
CA ARG A 123 1.34 -10.99 -13.65
C ARG A 123 2.51 -10.11 -14.08
N PRO A 124 3.36 -9.69 -13.13
CA PRO A 124 4.59 -8.96 -13.44
C PRO A 124 5.45 -9.66 -14.49
N GLY A 125 6.02 -8.89 -15.39
CA GLY A 125 6.92 -9.35 -16.44
C GLY A 125 8.37 -8.92 -16.22
N LEU A 126 9.30 -9.45 -17.04
CA LEU A 126 10.68 -9.00 -17.02
C LEU A 126 10.79 -7.60 -17.64
N HIS A 127 11.33 -6.65 -16.87
CA HIS A 127 11.49 -5.28 -17.36
C HIS A 127 12.60 -5.20 -18.42
N PRO A 128 12.36 -4.53 -19.56
CA PRO A 128 13.31 -4.52 -20.68
C PRO A 128 14.65 -3.85 -20.36
N ALA A 129 14.65 -2.81 -19.52
CA ALA A 129 15.83 -2.00 -19.21
C ALA A 129 16.40 -2.20 -17.81
N LEU A 130 15.56 -2.49 -16.80
CA LEU A 130 16.02 -2.61 -15.42
C LEU A 130 16.81 -3.91 -15.23
N ARG A 131 17.95 -3.80 -14.56
CA ARG A 131 18.86 -4.92 -14.27
C ARG A 131 19.20 -4.94 -12.79
N ASP A 132 19.29 -6.13 -12.23
CA ASP A 132 19.80 -6.30 -10.87
C ASP A 132 21.33 -6.13 -10.81
N ARG A 133 21.92 -6.30 -9.63
CA ARG A 133 23.38 -6.18 -9.45
C ARG A 133 24.21 -7.19 -10.22
N ASP A 134 23.59 -8.29 -10.67
CA ASP A 134 24.24 -9.36 -11.44
C ASP A 134 23.98 -9.18 -12.94
N GLY A 135 23.34 -8.08 -13.36
CA GLY A 135 23.00 -7.76 -14.74
C GLY A 135 21.78 -8.52 -15.28
N LEU A 136 21.04 -9.25 -14.42
CA LEU A 136 19.87 -10.00 -14.82
C LEU A 136 18.63 -9.09 -14.91
N PRO A 137 17.69 -9.36 -15.85
CA PRO A 137 16.44 -8.62 -15.94
C PRO A 137 15.64 -8.75 -14.65
N VAL A 138 15.02 -7.64 -14.22
CA VAL A 138 14.19 -7.59 -13.01
C VAL A 138 12.74 -7.87 -13.36
N LEU A 139 12.10 -8.74 -12.57
CA LEU A 139 10.64 -8.92 -12.62
C LEU A 139 9.97 -7.67 -12.04
N ALA A 140 9.02 -7.07 -12.76
CA ALA A 140 8.35 -5.84 -12.37
C ALA A 140 6.91 -5.76 -12.91
N SER A 141 6.06 -5.01 -12.23
CA SER A 141 4.73 -4.63 -12.70
C SER A 141 4.79 -3.16 -13.13
N PHE A 142 4.69 -2.89 -14.43
CA PHE A 142 4.88 -1.56 -15.00
C PHE A 142 4.04 -1.37 -16.25
N ASP A 143 3.70 -0.12 -16.52
CA ASP A 143 3.10 0.29 -17.79
C ASP A 143 4.23 0.65 -18.77
N ALA A 144 4.36 -0.14 -19.84
CA ALA A 144 5.38 0.08 -20.86
C ALA A 144 5.14 1.33 -21.71
N ASP A 145 3.88 1.70 -21.86
CA ASP A 145 3.42 2.80 -22.71
C ASP A 145 3.09 4.08 -21.91
N LEU A 146 3.44 4.12 -20.62
CA LEU A 146 3.14 5.26 -19.76
C LEU A 146 3.83 6.53 -20.26
N GLU A 147 3.02 7.48 -20.72
CA GLU A 147 3.46 8.78 -21.17
C GLU A 147 3.79 9.69 -19.97
N THR A 148 5.02 10.15 -19.87
CA THR A 148 5.48 11.04 -18.78
C THR A 148 5.80 12.45 -19.24
N SER A 149 5.73 12.73 -20.56
CA SER A 149 6.13 14.01 -21.14
C SER A 149 5.21 15.15 -20.71
N SER A 150 3.89 14.93 -20.66
CA SER A 150 2.91 15.96 -20.26
C SER A 150 3.17 16.46 -18.85
N VAL A 151 3.36 15.56 -17.90
CA VAL A 151 3.68 15.91 -16.50
C VAL A 151 5.05 16.56 -16.42
N HIS A 152 6.04 16.03 -17.15
CA HIS A 152 7.38 16.59 -17.18
C HIS A 152 7.38 18.06 -17.66
N ASP A 153 6.64 18.39 -18.73
CA ASP A 153 6.60 19.72 -19.29
C ASP A 153 5.88 20.71 -18.37
N ARG A 154 4.82 20.28 -17.70
CA ARG A 154 4.12 21.11 -16.70
C ARG A 154 5.01 21.41 -15.48
N LEU A 155 5.70 20.42 -14.92
CA LEU A 155 6.62 20.61 -13.79
C LEU A 155 7.90 21.37 -14.18
N ARG A 156 8.35 21.31 -15.44
CA ARG A 156 9.51 22.05 -15.94
C ARG A 156 9.30 23.55 -16.01
N ALA A 157 8.06 24.03 -16.07
CA ALA A 157 7.75 25.43 -15.99
C ALA A 157 8.18 26.03 -14.63
N GLY A 158 8.31 25.20 -13.59
CA GLY A 158 8.98 25.53 -12.32
C GLY A 158 10.51 25.49 -12.46
N ARG A 159 11.22 26.33 -11.69
CA ARG A 159 12.70 26.43 -11.73
C ARG A 159 13.41 25.38 -10.86
N GLY A 160 12.79 24.22 -10.64
CA GLY A 160 13.25 23.17 -9.74
C GLY A 160 14.27 22.19 -10.33
N GLN A 161 14.72 21.23 -9.51
CA GLN A 161 15.55 20.12 -9.95
C GLN A 161 14.72 19.18 -10.85
N ARG A 162 15.37 18.59 -11.86
CA ARG A 162 14.73 17.60 -12.73
C ARG A 162 14.24 16.41 -11.89
N PRO A 163 12.93 16.08 -11.93
CA PRO A 163 12.41 14.93 -11.21
C PRO A 163 13.08 13.61 -11.65
N ALA A 164 13.20 12.64 -10.75
CA ALA A 164 13.65 11.31 -11.12
C ALA A 164 12.61 10.61 -11.99
N GLY A 165 13.04 9.65 -12.80
CA GLY A 165 12.16 8.93 -13.74
C GLY A 165 10.98 8.26 -13.02
N GLU A 166 11.23 7.62 -11.88
CA GLU A 166 10.21 7.00 -11.05
C GLU A 166 9.21 8.01 -10.47
N HIS A 167 9.65 9.21 -10.11
CA HIS A 167 8.74 10.27 -9.64
C HIS A 167 7.83 10.76 -10.78
N LEU A 168 8.39 10.91 -11.99
CA LEU A 168 7.59 11.26 -13.17
C LEU A 168 6.54 10.19 -13.49
N ARG A 169 6.91 8.91 -13.38
CA ARG A 169 5.98 7.79 -13.60
C ARG A 169 4.87 7.80 -12.54
N ALA A 170 5.22 7.98 -11.26
CA ALA A 170 4.24 8.08 -10.17
C ALA A 170 3.24 9.22 -10.42
N LEU A 171 3.72 10.40 -10.82
CA LEU A 171 2.87 11.56 -11.11
C LEU A 171 2.04 11.39 -12.40
N ALA A 172 2.58 10.72 -13.42
CA ALA A 172 1.84 10.40 -14.65
C ALA A 172 0.69 9.42 -14.39
N LEU A 173 0.86 8.47 -13.46
CA LEU A 173 -0.24 7.60 -13.01
C LEU A 173 -1.24 8.36 -12.13
N LEU A 174 -0.78 9.35 -11.36
CA LEU A 174 -1.64 10.17 -10.51
C LEU A 174 -2.53 11.13 -11.30
N GLU A 175 -2.05 11.66 -12.42
CA GLU A 175 -2.80 12.65 -13.23
C GLU A 175 -4.22 12.19 -13.57
N PRO A 176 -4.45 11.04 -14.22
CA PRO A 176 -5.79 10.59 -14.57
C PRO A 176 -6.66 10.28 -13.34
N VAL A 177 -6.06 9.79 -12.22
CA VAL A 177 -6.75 9.57 -10.96
C VAL A 177 -7.24 10.88 -10.36
N ALA A 178 -6.37 11.90 -10.32
CA ALA A 178 -6.69 13.22 -9.80
C ALA A 178 -7.79 13.89 -10.65
N LEU A 179 -7.68 13.84 -11.99
CA LEU A 179 -8.69 14.39 -12.91
C LEU A 179 -10.06 13.76 -12.67
N GLU A 180 -10.15 12.44 -12.59
CA GLU A 180 -11.38 11.70 -12.35
C GLU A 180 -12.05 12.11 -11.02
N LEU A 181 -11.25 12.24 -9.95
CA LEU A 181 -11.76 12.58 -8.62
C LEU A 181 -12.07 14.08 -8.46
N PHE A 182 -11.33 14.97 -9.09
CA PHE A 182 -11.66 16.40 -9.11
C PHE A 182 -12.95 16.66 -9.89
N GLN A 183 -13.17 15.98 -11.02
CA GLN A 183 -14.43 16.04 -11.76
C GLN A 183 -15.59 15.54 -10.91
N ALA A 184 -15.43 14.39 -10.23
CA ALA A 184 -16.44 13.87 -9.31
C ALA A 184 -16.72 14.86 -8.17
N ALA A 185 -15.71 15.43 -7.55
CA ALA A 185 -15.87 16.42 -6.48
C ALA A 185 -16.61 17.68 -6.99
N ALA A 186 -16.22 18.20 -8.16
CA ALA A 186 -16.85 19.37 -8.75
C ALA A 186 -18.35 19.13 -9.07
N GLN A 187 -18.71 17.92 -9.53
CA GLN A 187 -20.10 17.55 -9.85
C GLN A 187 -20.96 17.32 -8.59
N LEU A 188 -20.37 16.78 -7.53
CA LEU A 188 -21.08 16.46 -6.27
C LEU A 188 -21.25 17.66 -5.36
N LEU A 189 -20.37 18.66 -5.44
CA LEU A 189 -20.49 19.86 -4.64
C LEU A 189 -21.71 20.67 -5.06
N PRO A 190 -22.54 21.16 -4.10
CA PRO A 190 -23.67 22.01 -4.44
C PRO A 190 -23.17 23.29 -5.12
N PRO A 191 -23.96 23.90 -6.03
CA PRO A 191 -23.57 25.15 -6.67
C PRO A 191 -23.29 26.24 -5.60
N LEU A 192 -22.33 27.11 -5.89
CA LEU A 192 -22.09 28.26 -5.02
C LEU A 192 -23.35 29.10 -4.95
N PRO A 193 -23.75 29.57 -3.76
CA PRO A 193 -24.87 30.50 -3.66
C PRO A 193 -24.54 31.76 -4.46
N GLU A 194 -25.50 32.24 -5.22
CA GLU A 194 -25.37 33.51 -5.94
C GLU A 194 -25.02 34.60 -4.93
N VAL A 195 -24.01 35.40 -5.28
CA VAL A 195 -23.59 36.54 -4.44
C VAL A 195 -24.70 37.59 -4.52
N GLU A 196 -25.56 37.66 -3.52
CA GLU A 196 -26.56 38.72 -3.43
C GLU A 196 -25.84 40.05 -3.13
N GLU A 197 -25.92 40.99 -4.08
CA GLU A 197 -25.55 42.36 -3.80
C GLU A 197 -26.66 43.01 -2.93
N ARG A 198 -26.40 43.21 -1.66
CA ARG A 198 -27.27 43.99 -0.78
C ARG A 198 -26.74 45.41 -0.61
N VAL A 199 -27.61 46.38 -0.81
CA VAL A 199 -27.32 47.75 -0.47
C VAL A 199 -27.58 47.96 1.04
N ILE A 200 -26.52 48.00 1.84
CA ILE A 200 -26.59 48.24 3.28
C ILE A 200 -26.04 49.64 3.53
N ALA A 201 -26.84 50.54 4.06
CA ALA A 201 -26.49 51.94 4.34
C ALA A 201 -25.93 52.71 3.13
N GLY A 202 -26.47 52.46 1.92
CA GLY A 202 -26.04 53.14 0.69
C GLY A 202 -24.77 52.57 0.03
N LEU A 203 -24.15 51.54 0.62
CA LEU A 203 -22.99 50.84 0.07
C LEU A 203 -23.42 49.48 -0.49
N ARG A 204 -23.06 49.21 -1.74
CA ARG A 204 -23.19 47.85 -2.32
C ARG A 204 -22.20 46.93 -1.63
N ARG A 205 -22.74 45.96 -0.83
CA ARG A 205 -21.93 44.89 -0.25
C ARG A 205 -22.35 43.58 -0.86
N SER A 206 -21.38 42.85 -1.34
CA SER A 206 -21.54 41.44 -1.69
C SER A 206 -21.67 40.64 -0.38
N VAL A 207 -22.83 40.10 -0.09
CA VAL A 207 -23.02 39.17 1.05
C VAL A 207 -22.88 37.79 0.48
N ALA A 208 -21.69 37.20 0.60
CA ALA A 208 -21.49 35.79 0.32
C ALA A 208 -22.13 34.98 1.46
N ALA A 209 -22.87 33.94 1.16
CA ALA A 209 -23.30 32.97 2.16
C ALA A 209 -22.07 32.39 2.88
N ALA A 210 -22.25 32.06 4.15
CA ALA A 210 -21.15 31.54 4.96
C ALA A 210 -20.52 30.29 4.32
N PRO A 211 -19.18 30.16 4.27
CA PRO A 211 -18.48 29.05 3.59
C PRO A 211 -18.92 27.64 4.05
N ARG A 212 -19.48 27.52 5.24
CA ARG A 212 -19.95 26.25 5.81
C ARG A 212 -21.15 25.63 5.11
N GLU A 213 -22.01 26.42 4.46
CA GLU A 213 -23.19 25.91 3.74
C GLU A 213 -22.88 25.46 2.32
N SER A 214 -21.73 25.84 1.79
CA SER A 214 -21.39 25.62 0.37
C SER A 214 -20.60 24.32 0.08
N GLY A 215 -20.23 23.56 1.09
CA GLY A 215 -19.36 22.37 0.97
C GLY A 215 -17.91 22.72 0.62
N SER A 216 -16.97 22.01 1.19
CA SER A 216 -15.52 22.18 0.92
C SER A 216 -14.80 20.83 0.84
N VAL A 217 -13.69 20.78 0.13
CA VAL A 217 -12.87 19.58 -0.05
C VAL A 217 -11.44 19.88 0.42
N HIS A 218 -10.91 19.02 1.30
CA HIS A 218 -9.50 19.01 1.62
C HIS A 218 -8.79 17.91 0.82
N VAL A 219 -7.84 18.30 -0.01
CA VAL A 219 -7.08 17.41 -0.89
C VAL A 219 -5.72 17.12 -0.25
N VAL A 220 -5.45 15.86 0.02
CA VAL A 220 -4.16 15.39 0.53
C VAL A 220 -3.54 14.45 -0.49
N ALA A 221 -2.38 14.83 -1.02
CA ALA A 221 -1.62 13.99 -1.94
C ALA A 221 -0.38 13.41 -1.23
N LEU A 222 -0.30 12.09 -1.20
CA LEU A 222 0.80 11.33 -0.62
C LEU A 222 1.78 10.92 -1.72
N LEU A 223 3.01 11.38 -1.61
CA LEU A 223 4.09 11.11 -2.56
C LEU A 223 5.22 10.32 -1.89
N PRO A 224 6.10 9.66 -2.65
CA PRO A 224 7.24 8.95 -2.08
C PRO A 224 8.12 9.83 -1.17
N GLN A 225 8.65 9.26 -0.10
CA GLN A 225 9.43 9.99 0.91
C GLN A 225 10.66 10.70 0.34
N ASP A 226 11.26 10.19 -0.72
CA ASP A 226 12.45 10.76 -1.37
C ASP A 226 12.14 11.92 -2.33
N VAL A 227 10.86 12.29 -2.49
CA VAL A 227 10.45 13.49 -3.24
C VAL A 227 10.88 14.75 -2.50
N SER A 228 11.66 15.60 -3.16
CA SER A 228 12.18 16.82 -2.58
C SER A 228 11.07 17.82 -2.20
N ILE A 229 11.36 18.69 -1.22
CA ILE A 229 10.41 19.76 -0.81
C ILE A 229 10.03 20.63 -2.01
N ALA A 230 10.99 20.98 -2.87
CA ALA A 230 10.74 21.79 -4.06
C ALA A 230 9.75 21.10 -5.02
N LEU A 231 9.96 19.80 -5.30
CA LEU A 231 9.04 19.05 -6.17
C LEU A 231 7.65 18.92 -5.55
N ARG A 232 7.54 18.75 -4.22
CA ARG A 232 6.23 18.73 -3.54
C ARG A 232 5.48 20.07 -3.68
N GLN A 233 6.19 21.20 -3.62
CA GLN A 233 5.60 22.52 -3.85
C GLN A 233 5.15 22.71 -5.30
N GLU A 234 5.91 22.20 -6.26
CA GLU A 234 5.50 22.19 -7.68
C GLU A 234 4.27 21.31 -7.90
N CYS A 235 4.23 20.14 -7.25
CA CYS A 235 3.06 19.23 -7.29
C CYS A 235 1.81 19.88 -6.65
N ASP A 236 1.95 20.66 -5.57
CA ASP A 236 0.83 21.40 -4.98
C ASP A 236 0.23 22.39 -5.98
N GLY A 237 1.08 23.18 -6.64
CA GLY A 237 0.64 24.09 -7.70
C GLY A 237 -0.04 23.38 -8.86
N TRP A 238 0.58 22.29 -9.35
CA TRP A 238 0.05 21.47 -10.43
C TRP A 238 -1.31 20.86 -10.10
N LEU A 239 -1.50 20.31 -8.90
CA LEU A 239 -2.79 19.75 -8.47
C LEU A 239 -3.87 20.80 -8.36
N ARG A 240 -3.54 22.02 -7.92
CA ARG A 240 -4.48 23.17 -7.90
C ARG A 240 -4.92 23.56 -9.30
N GLU A 241 -4.02 23.59 -10.25
CA GLU A 241 -4.32 23.88 -11.66
C GLU A 241 -5.25 22.79 -12.23
N LEU A 242 -4.92 21.49 -12.03
CA LEU A 242 -5.77 20.40 -12.47
C LEU A 242 -7.17 20.46 -11.87
N ALA A 243 -7.27 20.77 -10.57
CA ALA A 243 -8.56 20.90 -9.90
C ALA A 243 -9.40 22.05 -10.47
N ALA A 244 -8.76 23.20 -10.74
CA ALA A 244 -9.43 24.35 -11.36
C ALA A 244 -9.88 24.03 -12.79
N ASP A 245 -9.07 23.32 -13.59
CA ASP A 245 -9.43 22.85 -14.93
C ASP A 245 -10.63 21.89 -14.90
N CYS A 246 -10.80 21.13 -13.83
CA CYS A 246 -11.97 20.27 -13.59
C CYS A 246 -13.20 21.02 -13.05
N GLY A 247 -13.10 22.33 -12.81
CA GLY A 247 -14.20 23.16 -12.30
C GLY A 247 -14.32 23.18 -10.78
N LEU A 248 -13.35 22.67 -10.04
CA LEU A 248 -13.32 22.76 -8.58
C LEU A 248 -12.89 24.17 -8.14
N ASP A 249 -13.80 24.93 -7.50
CA ASP A 249 -13.53 26.31 -7.08
C ASP A 249 -12.39 26.37 -6.04
N PRO A 250 -11.31 27.15 -6.29
CA PRO A 250 -10.19 27.29 -5.35
C PRO A 250 -10.59 27.79 -3.94
N ARG A 251 -11.73 28.48 -3.82
CA ARG A 251 -12.24 28.95 -2.51
C ARG A 251 -12.86 27.83 -1.66
N ARG A 252 -13.13 26.69 -2.28
CA ARG A 252 -13.75 25.51 -1.66
C ARG A 252 -12.79 24.33 -1.53
N SER A 253 -11.55 24.51 -1.95
CA SER A 253 -10.55 23.45 -1.93
C SER A 253 -9.28 23.90 -1.21
N THR A 254 -8.79 23.06 -0.33
CA THR A 254 -7.48 23.22 0.31
C THR A 254 -6.61 22.03 -0.06
N PHE A 255 -5.29 22.26 -0.21
CA PHE A 255 -4.38 21.24 -0.71
C PHE A 255 -3.19 21.08 0.23
N GLU A 256 -2.80 19.84 0.42
CA GLU A 256 -1.61 19.46 1.16
C GLU A 256 -0.87 18.33 0.40
N VAL A 257 0.42 18.51 0.13
CA VAL A 257 1.26 17.50 -0.51
C VAL A 257 2.30 17.01 0.48
N LEU A 258 2.20 15.75 0.86
CA LEU A 258 2.99 15.12 1.90
C LEU A 258 3.91 14.04 1.32
N ALA A 259 5.04 13.83 1.98
CA ALA A 259 5.90 12.69 1.74
C ALA A 259 5.51 11.57 2.69
N GLU A 260 5.27 10.38 2.15
CA GLU A 260 4.93 9.19 2.95
C GLU A 260 5.94 8.08 2.70
N GLN A 261 6.31 7.37 3.77
CA GLN A 261 7.35 6.36 3.70
C GLN A 261 6.82 5.01 3.23
N ASP A 262 5.71 4.59 3.81
CA ASP A 262 5.18 3.24 3.66
C ASP A 262 3.65 3.21 3.76
N GLU A 263 3.08 2.03 3.60
CA GLU A 263 1.64 1.77 3.69
C GLU A 263 1.05 2.09 5.07
N ASP A 264 1.85 1.95 6.14
CA ASP A 264 1.37 2.16 7.51
C ASP A 264 0.98 3.62 7.78
N GLY A 265 1.66 4.57 7.13
CA GLY A 265 1.30 5.98 7.21
C GLY A 265 -0.08 6.27 6.63
N THR A 266 -0.37 5.71 5.47
CA THR A 266 -1.69 5.85 4.82
C THR A 266 -2.80 5.18 5.65
N TRP A 267 -2.56 3.99 6.20
CA TRP A 267 -3.52 3.33 7.09
C TRP A 267 -3.79 4.11 8.37
N ARG A 268 -2.75 4.67 9.01
CA ARG A 268 -2.91 5.54 10.20
C ARG A 268 -3.77 6.77 9.90
N ARG A 269 -3.62 7.37 8.72
CA ARG A 269 -4.42 8.51 8.28
C ARG A 269 -5.89 8.13 8.14
N LEU A 270 -6.20 7.03 7.48
CA LEU A 270 -7.56 6.49 7.36
C LEU A 270 -8.15 6.15 8.73
N SER A 271 -7.37 5.56 9.63
CA SER A 271 -7.80 5.25 10.99
C SER A 271 -8.19 6.50 11.80
N ARG A 272 -7.43 7.62 11.66
CA ARG A 272 -7.78 8.89 12.30
C ARG A 272 -9.07 9.48 11.75
N LEU A 273 -9.29 9.40 10.45
CA LEU A 273 -10.55 9.84 9.84
C LEU A 273 -11.74 9.03 10.36
N LEU A 274 -11.60 7.72 10.52
CA LEU A 274 -12.63 6.86 11.14
C LEU A 274 -12.82 7.16 12.63
N ALA A 275 -11.78 7.61 13.33
CA ALA A 275 -11.89 8.06 14.72
C ALA A 275 -12.60 9.44 14.86
N GLY A 276 -12.98 10.07 13.76
CA GLY A 276 -13.61 11.38 13.76
C GLY A 276 -12.61 12.54 13.96
N GLU A 277 -11.34 12.31 13.65
CA GLU A 277 -10.27 13.31 13.68
C GLU A 277 -10.00 13.86 12.27
N PRO A 278 -10.80 14.83 11.78
CA PRO A 278 -10.56 15.38 10.44
C PRO A 278 -9.26 16.17 10.40
N GLU A 279 -8.53 16.07 9.30
CA GLU A 279 -7.25 16.77 9.13
C GLU A 279 -7.42 18.26 8.83
N ALA A 280 -8.62 18.66 8.41
CA ALA A 280 -8.97 20.05 8.15
C ALA A 280 -10.47 20.28 8.42
N ASP A 281 -10.87 21.53 8.62
CA ASP A 281 -12.29 21.93 8.74
C ASP A 281 -12.95 21.93 7.34
N ALA A 282 -12.95 20.74 6.70
CA ALA A 282 -13.53 20.52 5.39
C ALA A 282 -14.64 19.47 5.46
N GLN A 283 -15.66 19.65 4.62
CA GLN A 283 -16.79 18.73 4.57
C GLN A 283 -16.40 17.36 4.01
N TRP A 284 -15.53 17.32 3.01
CA TRP A 284 -15.06 16.09 2.38
C TRP A 284 -13.53 16.05 2.35
N GLN A 285 -13.01 14.83 2.36
CA GLN A 285 -11.57 14.58 2.27
C GLN A 285 -11.27 13.87 0.95
N LEU A 286 -10.35 14.38 0.15
CA LEU A 286 -9.86 13.72 -1.05
C LEU A 286 -8.43 13.24 -0.79
N LEU A 287 -8.27 11.94 -0.59
CA LEU A 287 -6.94 11.33 -0.45
C LEU A 287 -6.46 10.84 -1.82
N LEU A 288 -5.25 11.24 -2.17
CA LEU A 288 -4.54 10.81 -3.36
C LEU A 288 -3.21 10.18 -2.96
N ALA A 289 -2.78 9.11 -3.61
CA ALA A 289 -1.46 8.54 -3.42
C ALA A 289 -0.92 7.97 -4.72
N SER A 290 0.39 8.11 -4.94
CA SER A 290 1.06 7.49 -6.08
C SER A 290 2.46 7.04 -5.73
N MET A 291 2.86 5.91 -6.31
CA MET A 291 4.16 5.29 -6.11
C MET A 291 4.64 4.66 -7.41
N SER A 292 5.93 4.80 -7.69
CA SER A 292 6.63 3.97 -8.67
C SER A 292 7.99 3.60 -8.13
N SER A 293 8.33 2.32 -8.17
CA SER A 293 9.67 1.81 -7.96
C SER A 293 10.35 1.40 -9.28
N ILE A 294 9.73 1.78 -10.40
CA ILE A 294 10.19 1.50 -11.77
C ILE A 294 11.17 2.59 -12.20
N GLY A 295 12.42 2.44 -11.75
CA GLY A 295 13.52 3.36 -12.02
C GLY A 295 14.77 2.94 -11.29
N GLU A 296 15.89 3.62 -11.58
CA GLU A 296 17.19 3.26 -11.02
C GLU A 296 17.25 3.44 -9.50
N ARG A 297 16.64 4.49 -8.95
CA ARG A 297 16.65 4.77 -7.51
C ARG A 297 15.78 3.76 -6.74
N GLY A 298 14.54 3.54 -7.19
CA GLY A 298 13.63 2.58 -6.57
C GLY A 298 14.23 1.18 -6.56
N LEU A 299 14.79 0.76 -7.71
CA LEU A 299 15.47 -0.51 -7.81
C LEU A 299 16.72 -0.59 -6.91
N HIS A 300 17.54 0.48 -6.88
CA HIS A 300 18.72 0.53 -6.02
C HIS A 300 18.33 0.45 -4.53
N ALA A 301 17.25 1.08 -4.11
CA ALA A 301 16.74 0.98 -2.74
C ALA A 301 16.35 -0.45 -2.37
N LEU A 302 15.65 -1.18 -3.25
CA LEU A 302 15.29 -2.58 -3.04
C LEU A 302 16.52 -3.51 -3.03
N ILE A 303 17.49 -3.27 -3.89
CA ILE A 303 18.75 -4.05 -3.93
C ILE A 303 19.58 -3.79 -2.67
N SER A 304 19.77 -2.53 -2.29
CA SER A 304 20.64 -2.16 -1.16
C SER A 304 20.08 -2.62 0.19
N SER A 305 18.75 -2.63 0.33
CA SER A 305 18.06 -3.19 1.50
C SER A 305 17.93 -4.71 1.47
N GLY A 306 18.33 -5.38 0.37
CA GLY A 306 18.17 -6.82 0.22
C GLY A 306 16.73 -7.29 0.04
N ARG A 307 15.83 -6.37 -0.33
CA ARG A 307 14.38 -6.63 -0.45
C ARG A 307 13.92 -6.97 -1.86
N LEU A 308 14.77 -6.91 -2.88
CA LEU A 308 14.38 -7.24 -4.26
C LEU A 308 14.07 -8.74 -4.39
N ALA A 309 12.95 -9.07 -5.05
CA ALA A 309 12.61 -10.44 -5.43
C ALA A 309 13.62 -10.98 -6.45
N ARG A 310 14.19 -12.14 -6.16
CA ARG A 310 15.19 -12.83 -6.96
C ARG A 310 15.10 -14.34 -6.76
N ALA A 311 15.75 -15.11 -7.62
CA ALA A 311 15.78 -16.58 -7.51
C ALA A 311 16.30 -17.06 -6.13
N ASP A 312 17.21 -16.32 -5.51
CA ASP A 312 17.75 -16.59 -4.17
C ASP A 312 17.03 -15.85 -3.04
N ASN A 313 16.00 -15.04 -3.34
CA ASN A 313 15.19 -14.27 -2.39
C ASN A 313 13.72 -14.29 -2.79
N ALA A 314 13.04 -15.42 -2.53
CA ALA A 314 11.63 -15.58 -2.83
C ALA A 314 10.71 -14.69 -1.94
N GLU A 315 11.20 -14.25 -0.76
CA GLU A 315 10.50 -13.29 0.13
C GLU A 315 10.81 -11.83 -0.22
N GLY A 316 11.46 -11.58 -1.36
CA GLY A 316 11.71 -10.24 -1.86
C GLY A 316 10.46 -9.60 -2.46
N LEU A 317 10.52 -8.29 -2.70
CA LEU A 317 9.47 -7.50 -3.34
C LEU A 317 9.68 -7.42 -4.84
N VAL A 318 8.63 -7.55 -5.60
CA VAL A 318 8.62 -7.22 -7.03
C VAL A 318 8.35 -5.72 -7.16
N PRO A 319 9.22 -4.95 -7.83
CA PRO A 319 8.95 -3.55 -8.12
C PRO A 319 7.61 -3.37 -8.81
N GLY A 320 6.87 -2.37 -8.39
CA GLY A 320 5.57 -2.05 -8.95
C GLY A 320 5.35 -0.54 -9.03
N GLU A 321 4.24 -0.16 -9.64
CA GLU A 321 3.80 1.22 -9.72
C GLU A 321 2.28 1.31 -9.76
N GLY A 322 1.75 2.38 -9.19
CA GLY A 322 0.32 2.64 -9.18
C GLY A 322 -0.01 3.97 -8.52
N ALA A 323 -1.22 4.41 -8.77
CA ALA A 323 -1.83 5.56 -8.13
C ALA A 323 -3.29 5.25 -7.80
N ALA A 324 -3.78 5.81 -6.72
CA ALA A 324 -5.19 5.73 -6.37
C ALA A 324 -5.63 6.95 -5.56
N GLY A 325 -6.94 7.14 -5.49
CA GLY A 325 -7.52 8.13 -4.62
C GLY A 325 -8.95 7.79 -4.26
N LEU A 326 -9.38 8.39 -3.16
CA LEU A 326 -10.71 8.26 -2.58
C LEU A 326 -11.26 9.63 -2.22
N LEU A 327 -12.44 9.97 -2.74
CA LEU A 327 -13.22 11.11 -2.23
C LEU A 327 -14.08 10.59 -1.07
N LEU A 328 -13.71 11.00 0.14
CA LEU A 328 -14.28 10.50 1.39
C LEU A 328 -15.24 11.52 2.00
N ARG A 329 -16.34 11.01 2.52
CA ARG A 329 -17.31 11.76 3.34
C ARG A 329 -17.18 11.28 4.79
N PRO A 330 -16.58 12.09 5.68
CA PRO A 330 -16.58 11.79 7.12
C PRO A 330 -18.00 11.72 7.69
N ALA A 331 -18.15 11.02 8.81
CA ALA A 331 -19.42 10.98 9.52
C ALA A 331 -19.88 12.38 9.94
N GLY A 332 -21.17 12.64 9.84
CA GLY A 332 -21.74 13.96 10.10
C GLY A 332 -21.61 14.97 8.95
N ALA A 333 -20.81 14.69 7.92
CA ALA A 333 -20.80 15.51 6.72
C ALA A 333 -22.04 15.25 5.85
N VAL A 334 -22.58 16.32 5.26
CA VAL A 334 -23.81 16.24 4.45
C VAL A 334 -23.57 15.38 3.20
N ARG A 335 -24.49 14.46 2.94
CA ARG A 335 -24.51 13.70 1.69
C ARG A 335 -24.93 14.63 0.54
N PRO A 336 -24.28 14.52 -0.64
CA PRO A 336 -24.72 15.28 -1.80
C PRO A 336 -26.19 14.99 -2.14
N ALA A 337 -26.94 16.04 -2.50
CA ALA A 337 -28.35 15.89 -2.86
C ALA A 337 -28.52 14.96 -4.08
N GLY A 338 -29.43 13.99 -3.99
CA GLY A 338 -29.69 13.02 -5.05
C GLY A 338 -28.63 11.92 -5.20
N HIS A 339 -27.62 11.88 -4.32
CA HIS A 339 -26.62 10.80 -4.34
C HIS A 339 -27.15 9.60 -3.55
N GLU A 340 -27.26 8.45 -4.23
CA GLU A 340 -27.67 7.20 -3.60
C GLU A 340 -26.64 6.72 -2.56
N PRO A 341 -27.06 5.88 -1.57
CA PRO A 341 -26.13 5.24 -0.65
C PRO A 341 -25.06 4.46 -1.42
N GLY A 342 -23.79 4.86 -1.24
CA GLY A 342 -22.62 4.24 -1.87
C GLY A 342 -21.81 3.42 -0.89
N PRO A 343 -20.64 2.92 -1.32
CA PRO A 343 -19.72 2.22 -0.44
C PRO A 343 -19.26 3.10 0.73
N GLU A 344 -19.03 2.46 1.87
CA GLU A 344 -18.40 3.07 3.04
C GLU A 344 -17.35 2.13 3.63
N VAL A 345 -16.29 2.67 4.22
CA VAL A 345 -15.44 1.94 5.15
C VAL A 345 -16.15 1.94 6.49
N ALA A 346 -16.75 0.82 6.84
CA ALA A 346 -17.58 0.69 8.06
C ALA A 346 -16.72 0.51 9.31
N SER A 347 -15.60 -0.20 9.19
CA SER A 347 -14.64 -0.45 10.27
C SER A 347 -13.24 -0.70 9.71
N LEU A 348 -12.23 -0.41 10.54
CA LEU A 348 -10.82 -0.61 10.22
C LEU A 348 -10.06 -0.97 11.50
N ARG A 349 -9.24 -2.01 11.44
CA ARG A 349 -8.35 -2.39 12.54
C ARG A 349 -6.95 -2.71 12.05
N THR A 350 -5.98 -2.43 12.90
CA THR A 350 -4.57 -2.71 12.63
C THR A 350 -3.99 -3.49 13.81
N VAL A 351 -3.15 -4.48 13.52
CA VAL A 351 -2.34 -5.20 14.49
C VAL A 351 -0.87 -5.07 14.12
N THR A 352 -0.02 -4.87 15.13
CA THR A 352 1.44 -4.76 14.96
C THR A 352 2.09 -6.02 15.51
N PHE A 353 3.07 -6.55 14.79
CA PHE A 353 3.86 -7.71 15.19
C PHE A 353 5.29 -7.32 15.53
N GLU A 354 5.85 -8.03 16.47
CA GLU A 354 7.29 -7.96 16.73
C GLU A 354 8.08 -8.64 15.60
N ALA A 355 9.34 -8.22 15.44
CA ALA A 355 10.24 -8.86 14.49
C ALA A 355 10.42 -10.34 14.85
N GLY A 356 10.26 -11.22 13.87
CA GLY A 356 10.39 -12.66 14.08
C GLY A 356 9.10 -13.39 14.48
N THR A 357 7.94 -12.70 14.54
CA THR A 357 6.65 -13.37 14.78
C THR A 357 6.46 -14.56 13.84
N PRO A 358 6.16 -15.76 14.36
CA PRO A 358 5.96 -16.95 13.53
C PRO A 358 4.84 -16.77 12.51
N ALA A 359 5.03 -17.25 11.28
CA ALA A 359 4.04 -17.12 10.20
C ALA A 359 2.65 -17.67 10.57
N ARG A 360 2.58 -18.73 11.38
CA ARG A 360 1.30 -19.28 11.88
C ARG A 360 0.57 -18.30 12.79
N GLN A 361 1.30 -17.62 13.66
CA GLN A 361 0.72 -16.64 14.58
C GLN A 361 0.25 -15.40 13.80
N ALA A 362 1.04 -14.91 12.83
CA ALA A 362 0.64 -13.82 11.95
C ALA A 362 -0.65 -14.18 11.17
N ALA A 363 -0.71 -15.37 10.57
CA ALA A 363 -1.88 -15.83 9.82
C ALA A 363 -3.14 -15.94 10.69
N ARG A 364 -3.01 -16.45 11.94
CA ARG A 364 -4.11 -16.50 12.89
C ARG A 364 -4.59 -15.11 13.28
N ALA A 365 -3.67 -14.22 13.64
CA ALA A 365 -4.00 -12.85 14.01
C ALA A 365 -4.64 -12.07 12.85
N SER A 366 -4.23 -12.34 11.60
CA SER A 366 -4.88 -11.76 10.41
C SER A 366 -6.33 -12.28 10.25
N GLY A 367 -6.59 -13.55 10.58
CA GLY A 367 -7.95 -14.10 10.60
C GLY A 367 -8.80 -13.48 11.71
N ASP A 368 -8.25 -13.36 12.92
CA ASP A 368 -8.91 -12.71 14.06
C ASP A 368 -9.21 -11.24 13.76
N LEU A 369 -8.31 -10.57 13.04
CA LEU A 369 -8.46 -9.17 12.60
C LEU A 369 -9.63 -9.01 11.62
N LEU A 370 -9.76 -9.93 10.63
CA LEU A 370 -10.90 -9.96 9.72
C LEU A 370 -12.23 -10.18 10.47
N ALA A 371 -12.25 -11.13 11.42
CA ALA A 371 -13.41 -11.37 12.25
C ALA A 371 -13.78 -10.14 13.10
N ALA A 372 -12.79 -9.44 13.63
CA ALA A 372 -13.01 -8.25 14.45
C ALA A 372 -13.67 -7.11 13.66
N VAL A 373 -13.19 -6.81 12.43
CA VAL A 373 -13.81 -5.74 11.62
C VAL A 373 -15.22 -6.10 11.15
N MET A 374 -15.53 -7.39 10.92
CA MET A 374 -16.91 -7.84 10.65
C MET A 374 -17.82 -7.61 11.84
N ASN A 375 -17.36 -7.96 13.04
CA ASN A 375 -18.11 -7.75 14.27
C ASN A 375 -18.37 -6.26 14.56
N ASP A 376 -17.34 -5.41 14.38
CA ASP A 376 -17.46 -3.95 14.56
C ASP A 376 -18.47 -3.33 13.58
N GLY A 377 -18.46 -3.80 12.34
CA GLY A 377 -19.40 -3.36 11.32
C GLY A 377 -20.75 -4.06 11.36
N ALA A 378 -20.98 -4.96 12.33
CA ALA A 378 -22.20 -5.76 12.46
C ALA A 378 -22.64 -6.47 11.18
N VAL A 379 -21.67 -7.05 10.43
CA VAL A 379 -21.91 -7.80 9.19
C VAL A 379 -21.69 -9.27 9.45
N PRO A 380 -22.70 -10.13 9.21
CA PRO A 380 -22.58 -11.59 9.34
C PRO A 380 -21.56 -12.16 8.34
N ARG A 381 -20.93 -13.29 8.70
CA ARG A 381 -19.93 -13.97 7.85
C ARG A 381 -20.51 -14.47 6.54
N GLU A 382 -21.75 -14.94 6.58
CA GLU A 382 -22.52 -15.46 5.45
C GLU A 382 -22.82 -14.41 4.39
N ASP A 383 -22.83 -13.13 4.78
CA ASP A 383 -23.07 -12.02 3.85
C ASP A 383 -21.80 -11.55 3.13
N MET A 384 -20.62 -12.04 3.55
CA MET A 384 -19.35 -11.69 2.93
C MET A 384 -19.23 -12.28 1.54
N ALA A 385 -18.96 -11.43 0.54
CA ALA A 385 -18.80 -11.88 -0.84
C ALA A 385 -17.32 -12.02 -1.25
N MET A 386 -16.40 -11.31 -0.58
CA MET A 386 -15.01 -11.26 -1.00
C MET A 386 -14.06 -10.85 0.13
N VAL A 387 -12.84 -11.40 0.09
CA VAL A 387 -11.67 -10.91 0.85
C VAL A 387 -10.60 -10.49 -0.14
N LEU A 388 -10.49 -9.20 -0.43
CA LEU A 388 -9.42 -8.66 -1.28
C LEU A 388 -8.17 -8.41 -0.46
N SER A 389 -7.01 -8.93 -0.87
CA SER A 389 -5.74 -8.69 -0.18
C SER A 389 -4.70 -8.05 -1.10
N ASP A 390 -3.73 -7.36 -0.50
CA ASP A 390 -2.50 -6.91 -1.17
C ASP A 390 -1.37 -7.95 -1.10
N ALA A 391 -1.70 -9.21 -0.72
CA ALA A 391 -0.75 -10.31 -0.76
C ALA A 391 -0.08 -10.38 -2.14
N ASP A 392 1.23 -10.54 -2.14
CA ASP A 392 2.04 -10.59 -3.35
C ASP A 392 2.62 -12.01 -3.57
N GLN A 393 3.60 -12.13 -4.46
CA GLN A 393 4.25 -13.39 -4.79
C GLN A 393 5.09 -13.99 -3.66
N ARG A 394 5.29 -13.29 -2.53
CA ARG A 394 6.00 -13.85 -1.37
C ARG A 394 5.23 -15.04 -0.80
N PRO A 395 5.85 -16.23 -0.68
CA PRO A 395 5.16 -17.41 -0.18
C PRO A 395 4.53 -17.21 1.19
N SER A 396 5.19 -16.46 2.08
CA SER A 396 4.66 -16.17 3.42
C SER A 396 3.34 -15.39 3.36
N ARG A 397 3.22 -14.42 2.46
CA ARG A 397 2.03 -13.55 2.33
C ARG A 397 0.85 -14.28 1.67
N ALA A 398 1.13 -15.06 0.63
CA ALA A 398 0.10 -15.86 -0.03
C ALA A 398 -0.54 -16.87 0.93
N VAL A 399 0.28 -17.57 1.73
CA VAL A 399 -0.22 -18.52 2.76
C VAL A 399 -0.97 -17.78 3.86
N GLU A 400 -0.46 -16.64 4.33
CA GLU A 400 -1.11 -15.84 5.37
C GLU A 400 -2.50 -15.38 4.92
N ALA A 401 -2.63 -14.83 3.70
CA ALA A 401 -3.91 -14.42 3.13
C ALA A 401 -4.91 -15.57 3.05
N ALA A 402 -4.48 -16.72 2.51
CA ALA A 402 -5.35 -17.88 2.35
C ALA A 402 -5.83 -18.42 3.71
N VAL A 403 -4.94 -18.54 4.70
CA VAL A 403 -5.30 -19.00 6.05
C VAL A 403 -6.22 -18.02 6.74
N ALA A 404 -5.94 -16.72 6.67
CA ALA A 404 -6.77 -15.69 7.28
C ALA A 404 -8.18 -15.65 6.68
N ALA A 405 -8.30 -15.68 5.35
CA ALA A 405 -9.58 -15.69 4.66
C ALA A 405 -10.40 -16.95 4.98
N SER A 406 -9.76 -18.13 4.95
CA SER A 406 -10.44 -19.41 5.27
C SER A 406 -10.90 -19.48 6.73
N ALA A 407 -10.17 -18.87 7.67
CA ALA A 407 -10.55 -18.83 9.07
C ALA A 407 -11.72 -17.87 9.34
N ALA A 408 -11.70 -16.70 8.70
CA ALA A 408 -12.71 -15.66 8.88
C ALA A 408 -14.00 -15.94 8.10
N CYS A 409 -13.88 -16.41 6.85
CA CYS A 409 -14.98 -16.64 5.91
C CYS A 409 -14.86 -18.02 5.25
N PRO A 410 -15.15 -19.12 5.97
CA PRO A 410 -14.92 -20.49 5.49
C PRO A 410 -15.81 -20.87 4.29
N GLU A 411 -16.91 -20.16 4.07
CA GLU A 411 -17.85 -20.39 2.95
C GLU A 411 -17.35 -19.79 1.62
N LEU A 412 -16.35 -18.91 1.65
CA LEU A 412 -15.82 -18.30 0.45
C LEU A 412 -14.87 -19.24 -0.31
N ASP A 413 -14.99 -19.27 -1.63
CA ASP A 413 -14.01 -19.93 -2.49
C ASP A 413 -12.65 -19.19 -2.38
N PRO A 414 -11.59 -19.85 -1.89
CA PRO A 414 -10.30 -19.20 -1.64
C PRO A 414 -9.58 -18.74 -2.91
N VAL A 415 -10.02 -19.17 -4.10
CA VAL A 415 -9.43 -18.77 -5.38
C VAL A 415 -10.25 -17.68 -6.04
N ALA A 416 -11.56 -17.84 -6.13
CA ALA A 416 -12.43 -16.92 -6.85
C ALA A 416 -12.80 -15.70 -5.99
N ALA A 417 -13.03 -15.89 -4.68
CA ALA A 417 -13.51 -14.84 -3.79
C ALA A 417 -12.40 -14.22 -2.93
N CYS A 418 -11.14 -14.68 -3.03
CA CYS A 418 -10.01 -14.15 -2.26
C CYS A 418 -8.85 -13.69 -3.16
N PRO A 419 -9.08 -12.72 -4.07
CA PRO A 419 -8.04 -12.26 -4.98
C PRO A 419 -6.90 -11.56 -4.24
N ALA A 420 -5.67 -11.78 -4.72
CA ALA A 420 -4.43 -11.22 -4.20
C ALA A 420 -3.88 -10.17 -5.17
N LEU A 421 -4.18 -8.90 -4.93
CA LEU A 421 -3.82 -7.77 -5.79
C LEU A 421 -2.30 -7.66 -6.01
N GLY A 422 -1.51 -7.83 -4.95
CA GLY A 422 -0.06 -7.68 -5.01
C GLY A 422 0.63 -8.64 -5.98
N THR A 423 -0.02 -9.79 -6.32
CA THR A 423 0.49 -10.71 -7.33
C THR A 423 0.50 -10.13 -8.74
N ALA A 424 -0.29 -9.09 -9.01
CA ALA A 424 -0.37 -8.39 -10.29
C ALA A 424 0.30 -7.01 -10.22
N SER A 425 0.06 -6.25 -9.16
CA SER A 425 0.55 -4.88 -9.04
C SER A 425 2.02 -4.76 -8.64
N GLY A 426 2.61 -5.80 -8.07
CA GLY A 426 3.88 -5.66 -7.36
C GLY A 426 3.73 -4.78 -6.11
N HIS A 427 4.85 -4.26 -5.59
CA HIS A 427 4.89 -3.45 -4.38
C HIS A 427 4.49 -2.00 -4.67
N LEU A 428 3.42 -1.54 -4.05
CA LEU A 428 2.84 -0.21 -4.23
C LEU A 428 3.15 0.77 -3.06
N GLY A 429 3.82 0.31 -1.99
CA GLY A 429 4.14 1.14 -0.82
C GLY A 429 2.91 1.89 -0.28
N HIS A 430 3.09 3.18 0.03
CA HIS A 430 2.03 4.04 0.59
C HIS A 430 0.79 4.22 -0.32
N ALA A 431 0.87 3.91 -1.62
CA ALA A 431 -0.30 3.95 -2.49
C ALA A 431 -1.17 2.68 -2.38
N GLY A 432 -0.60 1.56 -1.89
CA GLY A 432 -1.28 0.27 -1.77
C GLY A 432 -2.62 0.33 -1.03
N PRO A 433 -2.72 0.94 0.15
CA PRO A 433 -3.97 1.07 0.89
C PRO A 433 -5.11 1.71 0.10
N LEU A 434 -4.84 2.81 -0.61
CA LEU A 434 -5.88 3.48 -1.40
C LEU A 434 -6.26 2.67 -2.64
N VAL A 435 -5.31 1.98 -3.28
CA VAL A 435 -5.61 1.04 -4.38
C VAL A 435 -6.52 -0.08 -3.88
N LEU A 436 -6.16 -0.71 -2.75
CA LEU A 436 -6.91 -1.81 -2.17
C LEU A 436 -8.35 -1.40 -1.86
N LEU A 437 -8.54 -0.25 -1.20
CA LEU A 437 -9.86 0.28 -0.86
C LEU A 437 -10.64 0.75 -2.08
N ALA A 438 -9.99 1.36 -3.08
CA ALA A 438 -10.66 1.78 -4.31
C ALA A 438 -11.25 0.59 -5.08
N LEU A 439 -10.49 -0.51 -5.21
CA LEU A 439 -10.96 -1.72 -5.89
C LEU A 439 -12.06 -2.42 -5.08
N ALA A 440 -11.92 -2.49 -3.74
CA ALA A 440 -12.94 -3.05 -2.87
C ALA A 440 -14.24 -2.24 -2.93
N ALA A 441 -14.15 -0.89 -2.93
CA ALA A 441 -15.31 0.00 -3.06
C ALA A 441 -16.05 -0.19 -4.38
N GLU A 442 -15.32 -0.34 -5.50
CA GLU A 442 -15.94 -0.62 -6.80
C GLU A 442 -16.66 -1.97 -6.82
N ARG A 443 -16.10 -3.00 -6.17
CA ARG A 443 -16.78 -4.30 -6.02
C ARG A 443 -18.05 -4.20 -5.19
N VAL A 444 -17.98 -3.51 -4.05
CA VAL A 444 -19.15 -3.27 -3.20
C VAL A 444 -20.22 -2.47 -3.95
N ARG A 445 -19.83 -1.45 -4.71
CA ARG A 445 -20.76 -0.64 -5.52
C ARG A 445 -21.44 -1.47 -6.62
N GLU A 446 -20.69 -2.35 -7.29
CA GLU A 446 -21.19 -3.15 -8.39
C GLU A 446 -22.06 -4.34 -7.91
N ALA A 447 -21.62 -5.03 -6.84
CA ALA A 447 -22.27 -6.23 -6.35
C ALA A 447 -23.37 -5.95 -5.32
N GLY A 448 -23.34 -4.80 -4.64
CA GLY A 448 -24.23 -4.49 -3.51
C GLY A 448 -23.95 -5.30 -2.24
N THR A 449 -22.88 -6.09 -2.23
CA THR A 449 -22.51 -7.01 -1.13
C THR A 449 -21.26 -6.53 -0.42
N PRO A 450 -21.13 -6.81 0.90
CA PRO A 450 -19.95 -6.43 1.67
C PRO A 450 -18.67 -7.10 1.19
N ALA A 451 -17.53 -6.44 1.41
CA ALA A 451 -16.21 -6.96 1.09
C ALA A 451 -15.21 -6.62 2.20
N LEU A 452 -14.24 -7.50 2.42
CA LEU A 452 -13.11 -7.28 3.30
C LEU A 452 -11.87 -6.88 2.49
N ALA A 453 -11.12 -5.92 3.00
CA ALA A 453 -9.81 -5.56 2.51
C ALA A 453 -8.76 -5.96 3.56
N LEU A 454 -7.74 -6.72 3.16
CA LEU A 454 -6.67 -7.21 4.04
C LEU A 454 -5.30 -6.75 3.52
N SER A 455 -4.62 -5.89 4.26
CA SER A 455 -3.27 -5.45 3.94
C SER A 455 -2.22 -6.29 4.66
N LEU A 456 -1.33 -6.88 3.88
CA LEU A 456 -0.23 -7.76 4.28
C LEU A 456 1.13 -7.27 3.79
N ALA A 457 1.19 -6.13 3.08
CA ALA A 457 2.40 -5.62 2.44
C ALA A 457 3.48 -5.26 3.47
N SER A 458 3.09 -4.66 4.61
CA SER A 458 3.99 -4.28 5.69
C SER A 458 4.75 -5.47 6.28
N ALA A 459 5.97 -5.20 6.73
CA ALA A 459 6.77 -6.22 7.43
C ALA A 459 6.21 -6.53 8.82
N SER A 460 5.70 -5.53 9.53
CA SER A 460 5.35 -5.58 10.94
C SER A 460 3.88 -5.32 11.25
N THR A 461 3.10 -4.84 10.31
CA THR A 461 1.68 -4.52 10.56
C THR A 461 0.76 -5.29 9.63
N ARG A 462 -0.48 -5.53 10.09
CA ARG A 462 -1.59 -6.01 9.29
C ARG A 462 -2.78 -5.12 9.53
N THR A 463 -3.45 -4.75 8.47
CA THR A 463 -4.65 -3.93 8.55
C THR A 463 -5.79 -4.61 7.82
N ALA A 464 -6.96 -4.67 8.46
CA ALA A 464 -8.19 -5.11 7.82
C ALA A 464 -9.20 -3.96 7.83
N ALA A 465 -10.00 -3.88 6.78
CA ALA A 465 -11.11 -2.96 6.67
C ALA A 465 -12.34 -3.68 6.12
N LEU A 466 -13.51 -3.32 6.63
CA LEU A 466 -14.79 -3.76 6.12
C LEU A 466 -15.39 -2.66 5.26
N LEU A 467 -15.78 -3.00 4.05
CA LEU A 467 -16.54 -2.13 3.15
C LEU A 467 -17.93 -2.71 2.93
N ARG A 468 -18.94 -1.84 2.95
CA ARG A 468 -20.35 -2.20 2.64
C ARG A 468 -21.05 -1.02 1.99
N ILE A 469 -22.27 -1.22 1.51
CA ILE A 469 -23.15 -0.10 1.13
C ILE A 469 -23.63 0.60 2.41
N ALA A 470 -23.53 1.92 2.46
CA ALA A 470 -24.03 2.72 3.57
C ALA A 470 -25.53 2.47 3.77
N ALA A 471 -25.97 2.39 5.01
CA ALA A 471 -27.40 2.35 5.31
C ALA A 471 -28.09 3.63 4.75
N ALA A 472 -29.32 3.47 4.29
CA ALA A 472 -30.14 4.63 3.98
C ALA A 472 -30.29 5.46 5.26
N GLU A 473 -29.92 6.74 5.23
CA GLU A 473 -30.21 7.64 6.33
C GLU A 473 -31.74 7.80 6.36
N GLU A 474 -32.37 7.32 7.41
CA GLU A 474 -33.76 7.70 7.69
C GLU A 474 -33.76 9.23 7.88
N LEU A 475 -34.30 9.94 6.88
CA LEU A 475 -34.58 11.37 7.06
C LEU A 475 -35.44 11.47 8.31
N PRO A 476 -35.07 12.33 9.31
CA PRO A 476 -35.96 12.56 10.45
C PRO A 476 -37.32 12.93 9.88
N GLU A 477 -38.33 12.13 10.21
CA GLU A 477 -39.70 12.42 9.80
C GLU A 477 -39.98 13.88 10.21
N THR A 478 -40.18 14.74 9.21
CA THR A 478 -40.62 16.11 9.49
C THR A 478 -41.90 15.95 10.28
N PRO A 479 -41.95 16.43 11.56
CA PRO A 479 -43.14 16.27 12.35
C PRO A 479 -44.32 16.82 11.56
N ALA A 480 -45.27 15.95 11.29
CA ALA A 480 -46.48 16.30 10.53
C ALA A 480 -47.05 17.55 11.20
N ASN A 481 -47.09 18.64 10.43
CA ASN A 481 -47.64 19.91 10.85
C ASN A 481 -49.11 19.64 11.21
N GLU A 482 -49.42 19.45 12.49
CA GLU A 482 -50.80 19.32 12.95
C GLU A 482 -51.58 20.55 12.44
N PRO A 483 -52.67 20.35 11.70
CA PRO A 483 -53.44 21.47 11.20
C PRO A 483 -53.98 22.25 12.40
N GLY A 484 -53.52 23.49 12.51
CA GLY A 484 -53.75 24.40 13.61
C GLY A 484 -55.18 24.38 14.10
N ALA A 485 -55.33 24.12 15.41
CA ALA A 485 -56.53 24.37 16.14
C ALA A 485 -56.88 25.87 16.05
N THR A 486 -57.95 26.15 15.33
CA THR A 486 -58.56 27.50 15.24
C THR A 486 -58.94 27.99 16.64
N PRO A 487 -58.45 29.15 17.13
CA PRO A 487 -58.91 29.68 18.41
C PRO A 487 -60.34 30.12 18.21
N GLY A 488 -61.28 29.46 18.94
CA GLY A 488 -62.64 29.85 19.00
C GLY A 488 -62.79 31.27 19.58
N LEU A 489 -63.42 32.17 18.82
CA LEU A 489 -63.93 33.42 19.29
C LEU A 489 -65.06 33.10 20.28
N ALA A 490 -64.82 33.39 21.56
CA ALA A 490 -65.89 33.51 22.54
C ALA A 490 -66.38 34.94 22.53
N ALA A 491 -67.70 35.08 22.37
CA ALA A 491 -68.47 36.32 22.47
C ALA A 491 -68.59 36.86 23.93
#